data_d907c2817afd485cba28ec2a75504717
#
_entry.id   d907c2817afd485cba28ec2a75504717
#
_cell.length_a   1.000
_cell.length_b   1.000
_cell.length_c   1.000
_cell.angle_alpha   90.00
_cell.angle_beta   90.00
_cell.angle_gamma   90.00
#
_symmetry.space_group_name_H-M   'P 1'
#
loop_
_entity.id
_entity.type
_entity.pdbx_description
1 polymer ?
#
loop_
_entity_poly.entity_id
_entity_poly.type
_entity_poly.pdbx_seq_one_letter_code
_entity_poly.pdbx_strand_id
1 'polypeptide(L)'
;MGNIGNTGIADIAGIRGARKRRRFRSEQPHPRRAALLALGAALVAPFVYLGISALVARRLAFAKPLAIEETPAAAGLAFYDVSFRSRGDDVLLRGWLIPGVASDGQPTLERTVIAVHGVWQNRTDPAAGLLDLCCALARAGFAVLAFDMRGHGESAKAPFTLGYAEQQDILGAVDFLRDGALPNPELGRPHWIAGYGISMGASALLYAAAREPAIRAVASDSAYAEMGATIARELPLRSGLPDFFTPGTLLAARALYGVDIAAVRPVEAVAAIAPRPLLLIQGGADAMNPAASLTHLALAAEAAPDAHVVSWRAPNVPHAQAYHSEPAAYLSLLLSFFATSFAHELHPVASADRIAG
;
A
#
# COMPACT_ATOMS: atom_id res chain seq x y z
N MET A 1 -57.39 71.22 0.79
CA MET A 1 -58.34 71.37 1.85
C MET A 1 -57.81 70.66 3.07
N GLY A 2 -57.39 71.21 3.97
CA GLY A 2 -57.58 72.03 5.15
C GLY A 2 -56.68 71.43 6.18
N ASN A 3 -55.68 71.99 6.66
CA ASN A 3 -55.37 73.13 7.53
C ASN A 3 -55.74 72.85 9.01
N ILE A 4 -54.78 73.24 9.87
CA ILE A 4 -54.88 73.60 11.30
C ILE A 4 -54.64 72.42 12.27
N GLY A 5 -53.76 72.47 13.28
CA GLY A 5 -53.16 73.61 13.94
C GLY A 5 -52.15 73.18 15.02
N ASN A 6 -51.40 74.10 15.27
CA ASN A 6 -50.35 74.37 16.22
C ASN A 6 -50.80 74.26 17.69
N THR A 7 -49.86 73.94 18.58
CA THR A 7 -49.55 74.34 19.96
C THR A 7 -49.00 73.13 20.71
N GLY A 8 -47.97 73.13 21.50
CA GLY A 8 -47.29 74.16 22.21
C GLY A 8 -46.10 73.52 22.98
N ILE A 9 -45.23 74.33 23.26
CA ILE A 9 -43.97 74.28 24.00
C ILE A 9 -44.08 73.56 25.37
N ALA A 10 -43.11 72.67 25.68
CA ALA A 10 -42.51 72.63 26.98
C ALA A 10 -41.13 72.00 26.98
N ASP A 11 -40.20 72.80 27.26
CA ASP A 11 -38.80 72.60 27.59
C ASP A 11 -38.65 71.67 28.81
N ILE A 12 -37.83 70.60 28.67
CA ILE A 12 -37.19 70.00 29.85
C ILE A 12 -35.72 69.71 29.48
N ALA A 13 -34.89 70.62 29.85
CA ALA A 13 -33.42 70.48 29.89
C ALA A 13 -32.98 69.42 30.88
N GLY A 14 -32.00 68.66 30.50
CA GLY A 14 -30.99 68.14 31.42
C GLY A 14 -31.17 66.76 32.00
N ILE A 15 -30.59 65.75 31.30
CA ILE A 15 -29.76 64.76 32.03
C ILE A 15 -28.76 64.23 30.98
N ARG A 16 -27.60 64.87 30.89
CA ARG A 16 -26.40 64.31 30.27
C ARG A 16 -25.83 63.25 31.21
N GLY A 17 -26.29 62.01 31.08
CA GLY A 17 -25.66 60.84 31.67
C GLY A 17 -24.26 60.63 31.05
N ALA A 18 -23.23 61.02 31.72
CA ALA A 18 -21.86 60.67 31.37
C ALA A 18 -21.67 59.17 31.42
N ARG A 19 -21.79 58.47 30.25
CA ARG A 19 -21.32 57.10 30.09
C ARG A 19 -19.82 57.13 30.25
N LYS A 20 -19.35 56.76 31.48
CA LYS A 20 -17.96 56.37 31.75
C LYS A 20 -17.61 55.22 30.82
N ARG A 21 -16.98 55.49 29.65
CA ARG A 21 -16.26 54.49 28.89
C ARG A 21 -15.17 53.93 29.82
N ARG A 22 -15.43 52.76 30.42
CA ARG A 22 -14.38 51.91 31.03
C ARG A 22 -13.41 51.62 29.89
N ARG A 23 -12.33 52.36 29.79
CA ARG A 23 -11.13 51.93 29.05
C ARG A 23 -10.65 50.66 29.72
N PHE A 24 -10.91 49.49 29.11
CA PHE A 24 -10.16 48.29 29.38
C PHE A 24 -8.70 48.65 29.08
N ARG A 25 -7.97 48.98 30.13
CA ARG A 25 -6.50 48.98 30.06
C ARG A 25 -6.10 47.56 29.81
N SER A 26 -5.68 47.22 28.59
CA SER A 26 -4.94 45.99 28.32
C SER A 26 -3.67 46.11 29.15
N GLU A 27 -3.63 45.39 30.29
CA GLU A 27 -2.39 45.23 31.05
C GLU A 27 -1.43 44.48 30.14
N GLN A 28 -0.49 45.19 29.58
CA GLN A 28 0.62 44.57 28.83
C GLN A 28 1.39 43.71 29.84
N PRO A 29 1.59 42.40 29.56
CA PRO A 29 2.28 41.52 30.49
C PRO A 29 3.68 42.07 30.71
N HIS A 30 4.10 42.12 32.00
CA HIS A 30 5.43 42.54 32.37
C HIS A 30 6.49 41.81 31.53
N PRO A 31 7.49 42.49 30.94
CA PRO A 31 8.43 41.91 29.98
C PRO A 31 9.14 40.64 30.52
N ARG A 32 9.41 40.59 31.83
CA ARG A 32 9.98 39.40 32.50
C ARG A 32 9.02 38.19 32.53
N ARG A 33 7.71 38.43 32.73
CA ARG A 33 6.71 37.35 32.70
C ARG A 33 6.49 36.84 31.27
N ALA A 34 6.47 37.75 30.30
CA ALA A 34 6.39 37.36 28.91
C ALA A 34 7.62 36.55 28.45
N ALA A 35 8.82 36.95 28.88
CA ALA A 35 10.05 36.21 28.61
C ALA A 35 10.07 34.81 29.25
N LEU A 36 9.62 34.68 30.50
CA LEU A 36 9.52 33.37 31.18
C LEU A 36 8.49 32.46 30.51
N LEU A 37 7.34 32.99 30.10
CA LEU A 37 6.34 32.24 29.39
C LEU A 37 6.84 31.80 27.99
N ALA A 38 7.54 32.68 27.27
CA ALA A 38 8.15 32.36 25.99
C ALA A 38 9.24 31.28 26.13
N LEU A 39 10.08 31.37 27.19
CA LEU A 39 11.08 30.35 27.46
C LEU A 39 10.43 29.01 27.83
N GLY A 40 9.39 29.02 28.66
CA GLY A 40 8.63 27.82 29.02
C GLY A 40 7.98 27.18 27.77
N ALA A 41 7.36 28.00 26.91
CA ALA A 41 6.80 27.52 25.66
C ALA A 41 7.87 26.94 24.72
N ALA A 42 9.02 27.60 24.60
CA ALA A 42 10.14 27.13 23.78
C ALA A 42 10.71 25.77 24.28
N LEU A 43 10.69 25.52 25.58
CA LEU A 43 11.12 24.26 26.14
C LEU A 43 10.08 23.14 25.99
N VAL A 44 8.79 23.45 26.05
CA VAL A 44 7.70 22.46 26.00
C VAL A 44 7.31 22.12 24.56
N ALA A 45 7.35 23.09 23.64
CA ALA A 45 6.90 22.90 22.26
C ALA A 45 7.57 21.72 21.52
N PRO A 46 8.89 21.47 21.64
CA PRO A 46 9.53 20.32 20.99
C PRO A 46 9.00 18.98 21.50
N PHE A 47 8.73 18.87 22.81
CA PHE A 47 8.18 17.62 23.39
C PHE A 47 6.74 17.39 22.95
N VAL A 48 5.93 18.42 22.86
CA VAL A 48 4.56 18.34 22.34
C VAL A 48 4.60 17.96 20.85
N TYR A 49 5.46 18.58 20.05
CA TYR A 49 5.67 18.26 18.65
C TYR A 49 6.05 16.78 18.45
N LEU A 50 7.07 16.31 19.17
CA LEU A 50 7.51 14.92 19.09
C LEU A 50 6.46 13.94 19.61
N GLY A 51 5.73 14.30 20.68
CA GLY A 51 4.64 13.49 21.22
C GLY A 51 3.50 13.30 20.21
N ILE A 52 3.07 14.39 19.56
CA ILE A 52 2.06 14.33 18.49
C ILE A 52 2.58 13.50 17.32
N SER A 53 3.82 13.75 16.89
CA SER A 53 4.45 13.02 15.79
C SER A 53 4.52 11.51 16.09
N ALA A 54 4.89 11.11 17.30
CA ALA A 54 4.92 9.71 17.72
C ALA A 54 3.53 9.07 17.76
N LEU A 55 2.53 9.82 18.23
CA LEU A 55 1.13 9.35 18.22
C LEU A 55 0.61 9.10 16.81
N VAL A 56 0.92 10.01 15.88
CA VAL A 56 0.55 9.87 14.45
C VAL A 56 1.27 8.67 13.84
N ALA A 57 2.59 8.55 14.03
CA ALA A 57 3.36 7.42 13.55
C ALA A 57 2.79 6.08 14.04
N ARG A 58 2.47 5.99 15.35
CA ARG A 58 1.84 4.79 15.93
C ARG A 58 0.46 4.51 15.33
N ARG A 59 -0.38 5.54 15.16
CA ARG A 59 -1.73 5.38 14.62
C ARG A 59 -1.73 4.91 13.18
N LEU A 60 -0.77 5.37 12.38
CA LEU A 60 -0.66 5.05 10.97
C LEU A 60 0.08 3.72 10.69
N ALA A 61 0.90 3.25 11.64
CA ALA A 61 1.65 2.00 11.49
C ALA A 61 0.82 0.72 11.78
N PHE A 62 -0.41 0.86 12.26
CA PHE A 62 -1.29 -0.28 12.54
C PHE A 62 -2.60 -0.13 11.76
N ALA A 63 -2.87 -1.10 10.90
CA ALA A 63 -4.15 -1.18 10.21
C ALA A 63 -5.27 -1.50 11.20
N LYS A 64 -6.47 -0.98 10.92
CA LYS A 64 -7.68 -1.50 11.55
C LYS A 64 -8.02 -2.82 10.87
N PRO A 65 -8.31 -3.90 11.63
CA PRO A 65 -8.77 -5.14 11.03
C PRO A 65 -9.98 -4.89 10.14
N LEU A 66 -9.91 -5.31 8.90
CA LEU A 66 -11.01 -5.29 7.97
C LEU A 66 -11.62 -6.70 7.97
N ALA A 67 -12.94 -6.80 8.13
CA ALA A 67 -13.63 -8.09 8.11
C ALA A 67 -13.49 -8.76 6.74
N ILE A 68 -13.40 -10.08 6.74
CA ILE A 68 -13.47 -10.91 5.55
C ILE A 68 -14.95 -11.26 5.35
N GLU A 69 -15.56 -10.68 4.33
CA GLU A 69 -17.00 -10.85 4.07
C GLU A 69 -17.29 -12.00 3.10
N GLU A 70 -16.34 -12.32 2.22
CA GLU A 70 -16.47 -13.36 1.19
C GLU A 70 -15.24 -14.27 1.17
N THR A 71 -15.45 -15.50 0.70
CA THR A 71 -14.41 -16.50 0.54
C THR A 71 -14.46 -17.09 -0.89
N PRO A 72 -13.43 -17.82 -1.34
CA PRO A 72 -13.43 -18.48 -2.64
C PRO A 72 -14.61 -19.45 -2.84
N ALA A 73 -15.22 -19.94 -1.76
CA ALA A 73 -16.43 -20.80 -1.82
C ALA A 73 -17.63 -20.08 -2.44
N ALA A 74 -17.77 -18.77 -2.27
CA ALA A 74 -18.82 -18.00 -2.92
C ALA A 74 -18.71 -18.04 -4.46
N ALA A 75 -17.49 -18.22 -4.98
CA ALA A 75 -17.21 -18.42 -6.40
C ALA A 75 -17.20 -19.91 -6.84
N GLY A 76 -17.59 -20.83 -5.95
CA GLY A 76 -17.61 -22.28 -6.18
C GLY A 76 -16.24 -22.95 -6.21
N LEU A 77 -15.22 -22.32 -5.63
CA LEU A 77 -13.86 -22.85 -5.58
C LEU A 77 -13.54 -23.45 -4.20
N ALA A 78 -12.87 -24.61 -4.20
CA ALA A 78 -12.29 -25.16 -3.00
C ALA A 78 -11.09 -24.30 -2.54
N PHE A 79 -10.89 -24.21 -1.24
CA PHE A 79 -9.74 -23.54 -0.64
C PHE A 79 -9.40 -24.16 0.72
N TYR A 80 -8.21 -23.90 1.20
CA TYR A 80 -7.73 -24.32 2.50
C TYR A 80 -7.30 -23.11 3.31
N ASP A 81 -7.74 -23.00 4.55
CA ASP A 81 -7.17 -22.06 5.50
C ASP A 81 -5.73 -22.49 5.82
N VAL A 82 -4.81 -21.53 5.69
CA VAL A 82 -3.41 -21.78 5.95
C VAL A 82 -2.84 -20.75 6.91
N SER A 83 -1.79 -21.15 7.61
CA SER A 83 -1.00 -20.26 8.43
C SER A 83 0.48 -20.59 8.29
N PHE A 84 1.29 -19.56 8.20
CA PHE A 84 2.73 -19.65 8.08
C PHE A 84 3.40 -18.45 8.73
N ARG A 85 4.71 -18.43 8.77
CA ARG A 85 5.45 -17.34 9.40
C ARG A 85 6.24 -16.54 8.36
N SER A 86 6.33 -15.24 8.60
CA SER A 86 7.24 -14.39 7.83
C SER A 86 8.69 -14.84 8.01
N ARG A 87 9.51 -14.65 6.98
CA ARG A 87 10.92 -15.03 7.03
C ARG A 87 11.69 -14.03 7.91
N GLY A 88 12.39 -14.53 8.91
CA GLY A 88 13.35 -13.76 9.72
C GLY A 88 12.80 -13.12 10.98
N ASP A 89 11.57 -12.62 11.01
CA ASP A 89 10.96 -11.98 12.19
C ASP A 89 9.73 -12.71 12.75
N ASP A 90 9.40 -13.87 12.19
CA ASP A 90 8.50 -14.90 12.74
C ASP A 90 7.05 -14.42 12.99
N VAL A 91 6.58 -13.40 12.25
CA VAL A 91 5.19 -12.92 12.34
C VAL A 91 4.24 -13.98 11.80
N LEU A 92 3.22 -14.37 12.58
CA LEU A 92 2.22 -15.35 12.14
C LEU A 92 1.27 -14.72 11.11
N LEU A 93 1.19 -15.34 9.94
CA LEU A 93 0.38 -14.92 8.81
C LEU A 93 -0.77 -15.90 8.58
N ARG A 94 -1.91 -15.39 8.14
CA ARG A 94 -3.12 -16.15 7.83
C ARG A 94 -3.49 -15.93 6.37
N GLY A 95 -3.96 -17.00 5.72
CA GLY A 95 -4.30 -16.92 4.30
C GLY A 95 -5.13 -18.09 3.83
N TRP A 96 -5.33 -18.11 2.52
CA TRP A 96 -5.99 -19.18 1.79
C TRP A 96 -5.05 -19.73 0.71
N LEU A 97 -4.98 -21.06 0.66
CA LEU A 97 -4.44 -21.77 -0.49
C LEU A 97 -5.61 -22.26 -1.35
N ILE A 98 -5.77 -21.68 -2.52
CA ILE A 98 -6.82 -21.96 -3.50
C ILE A 98 -6.18 -22.80 -4.60
N PRO A 99 -6.46 -24.10 -4.72
CA PRO A 99 -5.92 -24.91 -5.82
C PRO A 99 -6.38 -24.39 -7.19
N GLY A 100 -5.51 -24.45 -8.16
CA GLY A 100 -5.88 -24.22 -9.55
C GLY A 100 -6.70 -25.39 -10.11
N VAL A 101 -7.55 -25.11 -11.09
CA VAL A 101 -8.33 -26.13 -11.81
C VAL A 101 -7.56 -26.50 -13.08
N ALA A 102 -6.97 -27.70 -13.10
CA ALA A 102 -6.24 -28.19 -14.27
C ALA A 102 -7.21 -28.49 -15.45
N SER A 103 -6.68 -28.72 -16.63
CA SER A 103 -7.47 -28.96 -17.84
C SER A 103 -8.38 -30.20 -17.76
N ASP A 104 -8.04 -31.14 -16.91
CA ASP A 104 -8.86 -32.35 -16.61
C ASP A 104 -9.86 -32.13 -15.47
N GLY A 105 -9.94 -30.90 -14.94
CA GLY A 105 -10.79 -30.52 -13.81
C GLY A 105 -10.23 -30.86 -12.45
N GLN A 106 -9.04 -31.46 -12.35
CA GLN A 106 -8.44 -31.81 -11.06
C GLN A 106 -7.77 -30.60 -10.40
N PRO A 107 -7.77 -30.56 -9.05
CA PRO A 107 -7.07 -29.52 -8.33
C PRO A 107 -5.54 -29.68 -8.48
N THR A 108 -4.83 -28.58 -8.64
CA THR A 108 -3.37 -28.55 -8.82
C THR A 108 -2.72 -27.43 -8.07
N LEU A 109 -1.46 -27.61 -7.64
CA LEU A 109 -0.57 -26.56 -7.13
C LEU A 109 0.63 -26.31 -8.06
N GLU A 110 0.74 -27.00 -9.20
CA GLU A 110 1.90 -26.95 -10.09
C GLU A 110 2.37 -25.54 -10.40
N ARG A 111 1.44 -24.64 -10.69
CA ARG A 111 1.66 -23.22 -10.95
C ARG A 111 0.96 -22.42 -9.85
N THR A 112 1.72 -21.82 -8.96
CA THR A 112 1.15 -21.08 -7.83
C THR A 112 1.50 -19.61 -7.90
N VAL A 113 0.51 -18.75 -7.74
CA VAL A 113 0.67 -17.29 -7.64
C VAL A 113 0.48 -16.87 -6.18
N ILE A 114 1.46 -16.19 -5.62
CA ILE A 114 1.34 -15.51 -4.33
C ILE A 114 0.63 -14.17 -4.60
N ALA A 115 -0.55 -13.97 -4.02
CA ALA A 115 -1.37 -12.78 -4.20
C ALA A 115 -1.37 -11.90 -2.95
N VAL A 116 -1.02 -10.61 -3.11
CA VAL A 116 -0.74 -9.69 -1.99
C VAL A 116 -1.53 -8.40 -2.13
N HIS A 117 -2.27 -8.06 -1.08
CA HIS A 117 -3.19 -6.92 -1.02
C HIS A 117 -2.52 -5.56 -0.80
N GLY A 118 -3.28 -4.47 -0.98
CA GLY A 118 -2.87 -3.10 -0.68
C GLY A 118 -2.88 -2.76 0.81
N VAL A 119 -2.37 -1.56 1.17
CA VAL A 119 -2.38 -1.06 2.54
C VAL A 119 -3.82 -0.89 3.07
N TRP A 120 -4.04 -1.24 4.35
CA TRP A 120 -5.35 -1.23 5.05
C TRP A 120 -6.41 -2.16 4.44
N GLN A 121 -6.02 -3.07 3.61
CA GLN A 121 -6.85 -4.12 3.03
C GLN A 121 -6.61 -5.48 3.72
N ASN A 122 -7.20 -6.52 3.20
CA ASN A 122 -6.95 -7.92 3.58
C ASN A 122 -6.84 -8.78 2.31
N ARG A 123 -6.71 -10.09 2.44
CA ARG A 123 -6.57 -11.04 1.32
C ARG A 123 -7.73 -11.04 0.31
N THR A 124 -8.84 -10.35 0.58
CA THR A 124 -9.93 -10.17 -0.39
C THR A 124 -9.76 -8.89 -1.20
N ASP A 125 -9.17 -7.84 -0.61
CA ASP A 125 -9.00 -6.47 -1.15
C ASP A 125 -10.15 -6.09 -2.10
N PRO A 126 -11.36 -5.86 -1.58
CA PRO A 126 -12.52 -5.59 -2.42
C PRO A 126 -12.38 -4.28 -3.19
N ALA A 127 -11.51 -3.36 -2.71
CA ALA A 127 -11.26 -2.10 -3.39
C ALA A 127 -10.55 -2.30 -4.74
N ALA A 128 -9.73 -3.33 -4.86
CA ALA A 128 -9.00 -3.65 -6.09
C ALA A 128 -9.48 -4.96 -6.76
N GLY A 129 -10.48 -5.66 -6.18
CA GLY A 129 -11.03 -6.90 -6.72
C GLY A 129 -10.08 -8.11 -6.61
N LEU A 130 -9.24 -8.15 -5.57
CA LEU A 130 -8.22 -9.19 -5.42
C LEU A 130 -8.81 -10.60 -5.33
N LEU A 131 -9.93 -10.79 -4.62
CA LEU A 131 -10.58 -12.09 -4.52
C LEU A 131 -11.08 -12.58 -5.89
N ASP A 132 -11.67 -11.71 -6.69
CA ASP A 132 -12.14 -12.04 -8.03
C ASP A 132 -10.97 -12.45 -8.94
N LEU A 133 -9.85 -11.72 -8.84
CA LEU A 133 -8.61 -12.03 -9.56
C LEU A 133 -8.04 -13.38 -9.14
N CYS A 134 -8.01 -13.69 -7.82
CA CYS A 134 -7.60 -14.99 -7.31
C CYS A 134 -8.49 -16.12 -7.84
N CYS A 135 -9.80 -15.91 -7.87
CA CYS A 135 -10.74 -16.90 -8.41
C CYS A 135 -10.58 -17.10 -9.93
N ALA A 136 -10.32 -16.03 -10.68
CA ALA A 136 -10.06 -16.11 -12.12
C ALA A 136 -8.75 -16.85 -12.43
N LEU A 137 -7.68 -16.58 -11.66
CA LEU A 137 -6.42 -17.31 -11.77
C LEU A 137 -6.61 -18.80 -11.45
N ALA A 138 -7.36 -19.13 -10.38
CA ALA A 138 -7.63 -20.52 -10.03
C ALA A 138 -8.37 -21.27 -11.15
N ARG A 139 -9.40 -20.67 -11.74
CA ARG A 139 -10.12 -21.24 -12.88
C ARG A 139 -9.25 -21.41 -14.13
N ALA A 140 -8.22 -20.57 -14.27
CA ALA A 140 -7.25 -20.66 -15.37
C ALA A 140 -6.10 -21.65 -15.08
N GLY A 141 -6.19 -22.43 -14.00
CA GLY A 141 -5.22 -23.46 -13.63
C GLY A 141 -4.01 -22.98 -12.83
N PHE A 142 -4.04 -21.76 -12.30
CA PHE A 142 -3.02 -21.26 -11.38
C PHE A 142 -3.55 -21.39 -9.95
N ALA A 143 -2.89 -22.17 -9.10
CA ALA A 143 -3.18 -22.10 -7.67
C ALA A 143 -2.83 -20.72 -7.13
N VAL A 144 -3.54 -20.29 -6.08
CA VAL A 144 -3.29 -18.97 -5.47
C VAL A 144 -3.09 -19.13 -3.96
N LEU A 145 -2.00 -18.56 -3.47
CA LEU A 145 -1.80 -18.28 -2.05
C LEU A 145 -2.10 -16.81 -1.78
N ALA A 146 -3.33 -16.53 -1.33
CA ALA A 146 -3.75 -15.20 -0.90
C ALA A 146 -3.68 -15.12 0.63
N PHE A 147 -2.99 -14.13 1.18
CA PHE A 147 -2.81 -14.02 2.61
C PHE A 147 -2.84 -12.55 3.08
N ASP A 148 -3.17 -12.38 4.36
CA ASP A 148 -3.10 -11.07 5.00
C ASP A 148 -1.65 -10.80 5.40
N MET A 149 -1.09 -9.70 4.92
CA MET A 149 0.23 -9.26 5.37
C MET A 149 0.21 -8.86 6.85
N ARG A 150 1.37 -8.74 7.47
CA ARG A 150 1.53 -8.33 8.87
C ARG A 150 0.63 -7.16 9.25
N GLY A 151 -0.02 -7.26 10.41
CA GLY A 151 -0.88 -6.21 10.95
C GLY A 151 -2.22 -6.01 10.24
N HIS A 152 -2.52 -6.79 9.20
CA HIS A 152 -3.77 -6.72 8.44
C HIS A 152 -4.62 -7.98 8.62
N GLY A 153 -5.92 -7.86 8.31
CA GLY A 153 -6.87 -8.97 8.33
C GLY A 153 -6.80 -9.83 9.60
N GLU A 154 -6.58 -11.12 9.44
CA GLU A 154 -6.48 -12.12 10.53
C GLU A 154 -5.02 -12.46 10.91
N SER A 155 -4.03 -11.85 10.23
CA SER A 155 -2.63 -12.03 10.57
C SER A 155 -2.25 -11.35 11.89
N ALA A 156 -1.14 -11.79 12.49
CA ALA A 156 -0.68 -11.26 13.77
C ALA A 156 -0.50 -9.75 13.72
N LYS A 157 -0.89 -9.09 14.81
CA LYS A 157 -0.76 -7.65 14.95
C LYS A 157 0.72 -7.26 14.99
N ALA A 158 1.16 -6.59 13.96
CA ALA A 158 2.50 -6.04 13.83
C ALA A 158 2.44 -4.69 13.12
N PRO A 159 3.41 -3.80 13.31
CA PRO A 159 3.48 -2.58 12.52
C PRO A 159 3.79 -2.91 11.07
N PHE A 160 3.11 -2.26 10.14
CA PHE A 160 3.46 -2.33 8.72
C PHE A 160 4.36 -1.14 8.33
N THR A 161 5.16 -1.33 7.31
CA THR A 161 6.26 -0.43 6.95
C THR A 161 6.23 -0.01 5.49
N LEU A 162 5.05 -0.07 4.88
CA LEU A 162 4.83 0.32 3.50
C LEU A 162 5.75 -0.42 2.50
N GLY A 163 5.80 -1.74 2.61
CA GLY A 163 6.50 -2.63 1.67
C GLY A 163 7.89 -3.08 2.11
N TYR A 164 8.51 -2.43 3.11
CA TYR A 164 9.88 -2.82 3.53
C TYR A 164 9.90 -4.10 4.37
N ALA A 165 9.16 -4.17 5.47
CA ALA A 165 9.09 -5.39 6.28
C ALA A 165 8.17 -6.44 5.64
N GLU A 166 7.16 -6.02 4.88
CA GLU A 166 6.19 -6.88 4.21
C GLU A 166 6.84 -7.80 3.15
N GLN A 167 8.02 -7.46 2.63
CA GLN A 167 8.80 -8.40 1.81
C GLN A 167 9.10 -9.70 2.55
N GLN A 168 9.28 -9.67 3.89
CA GLN A 168 9.53 -10.88 4.68
C GLN A 168 8.29 -11.78 4.76
N ASP A 169 7.10 -11.20 4.68
CA ASP A 169 5.83 -11.95 4.63
C ASP A 169 5.73 -12.75 3.33
N ILE A 170 6.09 -12.11 2.21
CA ILE A 170 6.12 -12.75 0.89
C ILE A 170 7.21 -13.83 0.84
N LEU A 171 8.39 -13.57 1.42
CA LEU A 171 9.45 -14.56 1.52
C LEU A 171 9.01 -15.76 2.38
N GLY A 172 8.29 -15.53 3.47
CA GLY A 172 7.67 -16.58 4.28
C GLY A 172 6.61 -17.39 3.51
N ALA A 173 5.84 -16.74 2.62
CA ALA A 173 4.90 -17.42 1.73
C ALA A 173 5.63 -18.35 0.75
N VAL A 174 6.78 -17.95 0.22
CA VAL A 174 7.63 -18.82 -0.62
C VAL A 174 8.13 -20.00 0.19
N ASP A 175 8.64 -19.79 1.41
CA ASP A 175 9.10 -20.88 2.29
C ASP A 175 7.98 -21.87 2.60
N PHE A 176 6.77 -21.35 2.89
CA PHE A 176 5.60 -22.19 3.14
C PHE A 176 5.25 -23.07 1.93
N LEU A 177 5.24 -22.50 0.73
CA LEU A 177 4.93 -23.26 -0.49
C LEU A 177 5.98 -24.32 -0.80
N ARG A 178 7.25 -24.04 -0.55
CA ARG A 178 8.36 -24.95 -0.84
C ARG A 178 8.55 -26.03 0.22
N ASP A 179 8.52 -25.63 1.48
CA ASP A 179 9.02 -26.46 2.58
C ASP A 179 8.01 -26.63 3.72
N GLY A 180 6.95 -25.78 3.78
CA GLY A 180 5.93 -25.81 4.83
C GLY A 180 5.02 -27.04 4.80
N ALA A 181 4.22 -27.21 5.84
CA ALA A 181 3.18 -28.24 5.90
C ALA A 181 1.95 -27.81 5.08
N LEU A 182 1.84 -28.30 3.85
CA LEU A 182 0.68 -28.03 3.01
C LEU A 182 -0.55 -28.77 3.54
N PRO A 183 -1.76 -28.18 3.45
CA PRO A 183 -2.99 -28.75 4.02
C PRO A 183 -3.43 -30.03 3.32
N ASN A 184 -3.06 -30.21 2.04
CA ASN A 184 -3.28 -31.41 1.28
C ASN A 184 -2.00 -31.84 0.55
N PRO A 185 -1.20 -32.75 1.15
CA PRO A 185 0.05 -33.21 0.54
C PRO A 185 -0.12 -33.95 -0.79
N GLU A 186 -1.30 -34.51 -1.10
CA GLU A 186 -1.57 -35.21 -2.36
C GLU A 186 -1.53 -34.27 -3.58
N LEU A 187 -1.75 -32.98 -3.37
CA LEU A 187 -1.63 -31.97 -4.44
C LEU A 187 -0.17 -31.71 -4.86
N GLY A 188 0.79 -32.27 -4.13
CA GLY A 188 2.21 -31.99 -4.36
C GLY A 188 2.62 -30.57 -3.98
N ARG A 189 3.78 -30.16 -4.45
CA ARG A 189 4.31 -28.79 -4.26
C ARG A 189 4.38 -28.04 -5.57
N PRO A 190 4.34 -26.67 -5.53
CA PRO A 190 4.50 -25.90 -6.75
C PRO A 190 5.87 -26.13 -7.40
N HIS A 191 5.87 -26.38 -8.69
CA HIS A 191 7.08 -26.36 -9.51
C HIS A 191 7.42 -24.94 -9.95
N TRP A 192 6.42 -24.09 -10.04
CA TRP A 192 6.56 -22.70 -10.47
C TRP A 192 5.79 -21.79 -9.53
N ILE A 193 6.47 -20.77 -9.01
CA ILE A 193 5.91 -19.77 -8.11
C ILE A 193 6.04 -18.40 -8.78
N ALA A 194 4.94 -17.65 -8.85
CA ALA A 194 4.94 -16.27 -9.28
C ALA A 194 4.33 -15.38 -8.20
N GLY A 195 4.46 -14.07 -8.35
CA GLY A 195 3.85 -13.10 -7.47
C GLY A 195 2.93 -12.13 -8.21
N TYR A 196 1.83 -11.78 -7.58
CA TYR A 196 0.95 -10.69 -7.96
C TYR A 196 0.71 -9.80 -6.73
N GLY A 197 0.91 -8.49 -6.87
CA GLY A 197 0.75 -7.57 -5.76
C GLY A 197 0.09 -6.26 -6.17
N ILE A 198 -0.61 -5.63 -5.21
CA ILE A 198 -1.34 -4.38 -5.40
C ILE A 198 -0.78 -3.32 -4.46
N SER A 199 -0.46 -2.12 -4.97
CA SER A 199 -0.05 -0.96 -4.17
C SER A 199 1.11 -1.26 -3.22
N MET A 200 0.91 -1.22 -1.90
CA MET A 200 1.92 -1.64 -0.90
C MET A 200 2.39 -3.07 -1.15
N GLY A 201 1.47 -4.00 -1.43
CA GLY A 201 1.80 -5.39 -1.75
C GLY A 201 2.63 -5.51 -3.03
N ALA A 202 2.35 -4.68 -4.04
CA ALA A 202 3.15 -4.63 -5.26
C ALA A 202 4.59 -4.19 -4.98
N SER A 203 4.76 -3.16 -4.17
CA SER A 203 6.10 -2.66 -3.79
C SER A 203 6.87 -3.66 -2.92
N ALA A 204 6.18 -4.32 -1.97
CA ALA A 204 6.77 -5.40 -1.17
C ALA A 204 7.21 -6.59 -2.04
N LEU A 205 6.40 -6.91 -3.06
CA LEU A 205 6.69 -8.00 -4.00
C LEU A 205 7.92 -7.70 -4.86
N LEU A 206 8.11 -6.45 -5.32
CA LEU A 206 9.32 -6.06 -6.04
C LEU A 206 10.58 -6.29 -5.18
N TYR A 207 10.55 -5.92 -3.90
CA TYR A 207 11.67 -6.19 -2.98
C TYR A 207 11.88 -7.68 -2.72
N ALA A 208 10.81 -8.43 -2.49
CA ALA A 208 10.89 -9.87 -2.26
C ALA A 208 11.47 -10.59 -3.49
N ALA A 209 10.95 -10.29 -4.67
CA ALA A 209 11.41 -10.89 -5.92
C ALA A 209 12.86 -10.54 -6.26
N ALA A 210 13.31 -9.32 -5.97
CA ALA A 210 14.70 -8.94 -6.14
C ALA A 210 15.69 -9.82 -5.34
N ARG A 211 15.22 -10.44 -4.24
CA ARG A 211 16.04 -11.25 -3.31
C ARG A 211 15.77 -12.75 -3.39
N GLU A 212 14.63 -13.15 -3.99
CA GLU A 212 14.16 -14.53 -4.02
C GLU A 212 13.97 -15.04 -5.46
N PRO A 213 14.95 -15.75 -5.99
CA PRO A 213 14.87 -16.29 -7.35
C PRO A 213 13.77 -17.34 -7.56
N ALA A 214 13.24 -17.93 -6.48
CA ALA A 214 12.11 -18.85 -6.59
C ALA A 214 10.81 -18.18 -7.06
N ILE A 215 10.70 -16.84 -6.94
CA ILE A 215 9.63 -16.07 -7.58
C ILE A 215 9.98 -15.89 -9.05
N ARG A 216 9.39 -16.68 -9.94
CA ARG A 216 9.78 -16.84 -11.36
C ARG A 216 9.16 -15.79 -12.28
N ALA A 217 8.08 -15.14 -11.89
CA ALA A 217 7.45 -14.04 -12.62
C ALA A 217 6.77 -13.08 -11.63
N VAL A 218 6.72 -11.80 -11.97
CA VAL A 218 6.20 -10.75 -11.08
C VAL A 218 5.21 -9.88 -11.81
N ALA A 219 3.99 -9.75 -11.30
CA ALA A 219 3.02 -8.77 -11.74
C ALA A 219 2.75 -7.77 -10.59
N SER A 220 3.00 -6.50 -10.86
CA SER A 220 2.98 -5.42 -9.88
C SER A 220 2.00 -4.33 -10.33
N ASP A 221 0.89 -4.16 -9.61
CA ASP A 221 -0.12 -3.15 -9.90
C ASP A 221 -0.03 -1.97 -8.93
N SER A 222 0.09 -0.77 -9.48
CA SER A 222 0.08 0.50 -8.74
C SER A 222 1.19 0.63 -7.68
N ALA A 223 2.36 0.03 -7.92
CA ALA A 223 3.52 0.21 -7.06
C ALA A 223 4.03 1.65 -7.11
N TYR A 224 4.56 2.14 -6.00
CA TYR A 224 5.35 3.37 -6.01
C TYR A 224 6.81 3.07 -6.37
N ALA A 225 7.45 3.99 -7.07
CA ALA A 225 8.90 3.91 -7.31
C ALA A 225 9.69 4.32 -6.05
N GLU A 226 9.23 5.37 -5.37
CA GLU A 226 9.82 5.94 -4.16
C GLU A 226 8.73 6.37 -3.18
N MET A 227 8.77 5.86 -1.95
CA MET A 227 7.76 6.18 -0.93
C MET A 227 7.87 7.64 -0.44
N GLY A 228 9.05 8.25 -0.48
CA GLY A 228 9.26 9.60 0.02
C GLY A 228 8.31 10.64 -0.58
N ALA A 229 8.12 10.63 -1.89
CA ALA A 229 7.21 11.54 -2.58
C ALA A 229 5.74 11.25 -2.25
N THR A 230 5.37 9.99 -2.12
CA THR A 230 4.02 9.54 -1.77
C THR A 230 3.68 9.93 -0.34
N ILE A 231 4.57 9.63 0.63
CA ILE A 231 4.31 9.90 2.04
C ILE A 231 4.27 11.41 2.35
N ALA A 232 5.10 12.22 1.68
CA ALA A 232 5.08 13.67 1.87
C ALA A 232 3.72 14.29 1.55
N ARG A 233 3.01 13.74 0.56
CA ARG A 233 1.68 14.18 0.16
C ARG A 233 0.56 13.53 1.00
N GLU A 234 0.62 12.22 1.20
CA GLU A 234 -0.44 11.45 1.83
C GLU A 234 -0.51 11.64 3.35
N LEU A 235 0.62 11.84 4.01
CA LEU A 235 0.66 11.90 5.47
C LEU A 235 -0.11 13.10 6.04
N PRO A 236 0.00 14.34 5.53
CA PRO A 236 -0.83 15.45 5.97
C PRO A 236 -2.32 15.21 5.72
N LEU A 237 -2.68 14.69 4.54
CA LEU A 237 -4.07 14.40 4.19
C LEU A 237 -4.70 13.36 5.13
N ARG A 238 -3.98 12.31 5.48
CA ARG A 238 -4.47 11.22 6.32
C ARG A 238 -4.42 11.51 7.81
N SER A 239 -3.43 12.30 8.26
CA SER A 239 -3.31 12.68 9.66
C SER A 239 -4.21 13.86 10.03
N GLY A 240 -4.59 14.70 9.05
CA GLY A 240 -5.26 15.98 9.25
C GLY A 240 -4.37 17.04 9.91
N LEU A 241 -3.06 16.80 9.96
CA LEU A 241 -2.09 17.73 10.54
C LEU A 241 -1.35 18.52 9.46
N PRO A 242 -0.88 19.74 9.78
CA PRO A 242 -0.03 20.52 8.88
C PRO A 242 1.26 19.79 8.50
N ASP A 243 1.78 20.06 7.30
CA ASP A 243 2.95 19.41 6.68
C ASP A 243 4.20 19.43 7.56
N PHE A 244 4.36 20.45 8.41
CA PHE A 244 5.51 20.54 9.31
C PHE A 244 5.60 19.39 10.33
N PHE A 245 4.52 18.61 10.53
CA PHE A 245 4.58 17.38 11.34
C PHE A 245 5.17 16.18 10.59
N THR A 246 5.27 16.23 9.27
CA THR A 246 5.79 15.12 8.45
C THR A 246 7.19 14.68 8.88
N PRO A 247 8.20 15.58 9.00
CA PRO A 247 9.55 15.17 9.42
C PRO A 247 9.59 14.53 10.81
N GLY A 248 8.84 15.10 11.77
CA GLY A 248 8.77 14.53 13.13
C GLY A 248 8.08 13.16 13.15
N THR A 249 7.04 12.97 12.35
CA THR A 249 6.34 11.69 12.23
C THR A 249 7.22 10.61 11.60
N LEU A 250 7.99 10.94 10.56
CA LEU A 250 8.94 10.02 9.95
C LEU A 250 10.08 9.66 10.91
N LEU A 251 10.61 10.65 11.64
CA LEU A 251 11.62 10.40 12.68
C LEU A 251 11.08 9.48 13.78
N ALA A 252 9.84 9.70 14.23
CA ALA A 252 9.19 8.86 15.22
C ALA A 252 8.94 7.44 14.69
N ALA A 253 8.52 7.29 13.42
CA ALA A 253 8.34 6.00 12.78
C ALA A 253 9.67 5.21 12.73
N ARG A 254 10.77 5.88 12.36
CA ARG A 254 12.10 5.28 12.37
C ARG A 254 12.54 4.86 13.76
N ALA A 255 12.34 5.71 14.76
CA ALA A 255 12.71 5.41 16.16
C ALA A 255 11.88 4.26 16.76
N LEU A 256 10.58 4.17 16.43
CA LEU A 256 9.66 3.16 16.98
C LEU A 256 9.74 1.82 16.24
N TYR A 257 10.00 1.82 14.93
CA TYR A 257 9.90 0.63 14.09
C TYR A 257 11.21 0.27 13.38
N GLY A 258 12.27 1.04 13.58
CA GLY A 258 13.60 0.78 13.00
C GLY A 258 13.68 0.95 11.47
N VAL A 259 12.63 1.48 10.83
CA VAL A 259 12.57 1.62 9.36
C VAL A 259 12.43 3.08 8.96
N ASP A 260 13.26 3.51 8.04
CA ASP A 260 13.14 4.80 7.36
C ASP A 260 12.19 4.66 6.17
N ILE A 261 10.90 4.96 6.41
CA ILE A 261 9.84 4.83 5.39
C ILE A 261 10.11 5.75 4.20
N ALA A 262 10.75 6.90 4.40
CA ALA A 262 11.09 7.81 3.32
C ALA A 262 12.20 7.25 2.40
N ALA A 263 13.02 6.32 2.91
CA ALA A 263 14.05 5.63 2.15
C ALA A 263 13.54 4.35 1.45
N VAL A 264 12.25 4.02 1.55
CA VAL A 264 11.67 2.87 0.85
C VAL A 264 11.56 3.21 -0.65
N ARG A 265 12.40 2.57 -1.47
CA ARG A 265 12.62 2.87 -2.90
C ARG A 265 12.67 1.58 -3.73
N PRO A 266 11.53 0.98 -4.08
CA PRO A 266 11.48 -0.23 -4.92
C PRO A 266 12.22 -0.08 -6.26
N VAL A 267 12.32 1.14 -6.78
CA VAL A 267 13.07 1.46 -8.01
C VAL A 267 14.53 1.03 -7.96
N GLU A 268 15.14 0.97 -6.77
CA GLU A 268 16.55 0.52 -6.60
C GLU A 268 16.68 -1.00 -6.61
N ALA A 269 15.59 -1.73 -6.35
CA ALA A 269 15.61 -3.19 -6.26
C ALA A 269 15.16 -3.87 -7.57
N VAL A 270 14.32 -3.20 -8.37
CA VAL A 270 13.60 -3.81 -9.50
C VAL A 270 14.50 -4.41 -10.57
N ALA A 271 15.68 -3.84 -10.82
CA ALA A 271 16.66 -4.36 -11.80
C ALA A 271 17.17 -5.77 -11.45
N ALA A 272 17.19 -6.14 -10.16
CA ALA A 272 17.61 -7.47 -9.70
C ALA A 272 16.57 -8.58 -9.98
N ILE A 273 15.40 -8.24 -10.50
CA ILE A 273 14.39 -9.21 -10.93
C ILE A 273 14.81 -9.88 -12.25
N ALA A 274 15.49 -9.16 -13.13
CA ALA A 274 15.96 -9.71 -14.41
C ALA A 274 16.79 -10.99 -14.20
N PRO A 275 16.74 -11.95 -15.15
CA PRO A 275 16.00 -11.94 -16.42
C PRO A 275 14.53 -12.39 -16.30
N ARG A 276 13.99 -12.51 -15.09
CA ARG A 276 12.62 -13.00 -14.86
C ARG A 276 11.58 -11.99 -15.37
N PRO A 277 10.45 -12.46 -15.95
CA PRO A 277 9.42 -11.60 -16.47
C PRO A 277 8.81 -10.67 -15.39
N LEU A 278 8.63 -9.41 -15.76
CA LEU A 278 8.04 -8.37 -14.91
C LEU A 278 6.92 -7.65 -15.66
N LEU A 279 5.70 -7.68 -15.11
CA LEU A 279 4.57 -6.89 -15.55
C LEU A 279 4.33 -5.75 -14.57
N LEU A 280 4.34 -4.53 -15.09
CA LEU A 280 4.06 -3.30 -14.33
C LEU A 280 2.73 -2.71 -14.82
N ILE A 281 1.77 -2.52 -13.91
CA ILE A 281 0.46 -1.95 -14.19
C ILE A 281 0.29 -0.67 -13.37
N GLN A 282 -0.34 0.37 -13.95
CA GLN A 282 -0.70 1.58 -13.22
C GLN A 282 -1.88 2.29 -13.86
N GLY A 283 -2.76 2.86 -13.05
CA GLY A 283 -3.78 3.78 -13.49
C GLY A 283 -3.19 5.11 -13.99
N GLY A 284 -3.65 5.60 -15.13
CA GLY A 284 -3.17 6.87 -15.72
C GLY A 284 -3.58 8.11 -14.94
N ALA A 285 -4.65 8.03 -14.13
CA ALA A 285 -5.14 9.07 -13.22
C ALA A 285 -4.84 8.75 -11.73
N ASP A 286 -3.81 7.94 -11.47
CA ASP A 286 -3.40 7.60 -10.10
C ASP A 286 -2.91 8.86 -9.36
N ALA A 287 -3.76 9.36 -8.44
CA ALA A 287 -3.44 10.53 -7.63
C ALA A 287 -2.58 10.17 -6.41
N MET A 288 -2.54 8.90 -6.01
CA MET A 288 -1.77 8.44 -4.84
C MET A 288 -0.29 8.25 -5.22
N ASN A 289 -0.02 7.56 -6.32
CA ASN A 289 1.34 7.37 -6.81
C ASN A 289 1.56 8.23 -8.06
N PRO A 290 2.63 9.04 -8.11
CA PRO A 290 2.92 9.86 -9.30
C PRO A 290 2.91 9.00 -10.58
N ALA A 291 2.33 9.51 -11.65
CA ALA A 291 2.29 8.82 -12.95
C ALA A 291 3.70 8.44 -13.47
N ALA A 292 4.73 9.13 -12.99
CA ALA A 292 6.12 8.82 -13.26
C ALA A 292 6.60 7.51 -12.59
N SER A 293 5.91 7.00 -11.56
CA SER A 293 6.35 5.77 -10.85
C SER A 293 6.46 4.58 -11.79
N LEU A 294 5.45 4.35 -12.63
CA LEU A 294 5.50 3.29 -13.64
C LEU A 294 6.71 3.44 -14.56
N THR A 295 6.93 4.65 -15.08
CA THR A 295 8.05 4.93 -15.98
C THR A 295 9.39 4.73 -15.29
N HIS A 296 9.55 5.20 -14.05
CA HIS A 296 10.80 5.03 -13.29
C HIS A 296 11.08 3.55 -13.00
N LEU A 297 10.07 2.78 -12.60
CA LEU A 297 10.21 1.34 -12.36
C LEU A 297 10.56 0.60 -13.65
N ALA A 298 9.87 0.90 -14.76
CA ALA A 298 10.14 0.27 -16.06
C ALA A 298 11.57 0.56 -16.54
N LEU A 299 11.98 1.83 -16.57
CA LEU A 299 13.34 2.21 -16.98
C LEU A 299 14.43 1.58 -16.10
N ALA A 300 14.20 1.53 -14.77
CA ALA A 300 15.15 0.90 -13.86
C ALA A 300 15.25 -0.62 -14.08
N ALA A 301 14.12 -1.29 -14.34
CA ALA A 301 14.12 -2.72 -14.65
C ALA A 301 14.76 -3.03 -16.00
N GLU A 302 14.45 -2.24 -17.04
CA GLU A 302 14.98 -2.37 -18.39
C GLU A 302 16.49 -2.08 -18.48
N ALA A 303 17.06 -1.40 -17.50
CA ALA A 303 18.52 -1.18 -17.42
C ALA A 303 19.32 -2.46 -17.12
N ALA A 304 18.68 -3.52 -16.63
CA ALA A 304 19.33 -4.80 -16.40
C ALA A 304 19.50 -5.60 -17.70
N PRO A 305 20.60 -6.34 -17.87
CA PRO A 305 20.75 -7.27 -19.00
C PRO A 305 19.63 -8.31 -19.04
N ASP A 306 19.18 -8.65 -20.23
CA ASP A 306 18.14 -9.65 -20.48
C ASP A 306 16.82 -9.38 -19.73
N ALA A 307 16.50 -8.11 -19.48
CA ALA A 307 15.26 -7.73 -18.81
C ALA A 307 14.03 -8.00 -19.69
N HIS A 308 13.00 -8.64 -19.13
CA HIS A 308 11.70 -8.88 -19.78
C HIS A 308 10.63 -8.08 -19.05
N VAL A 309 10.41 -6.84 -19.47
CA VAL A 309 9.47 -5.90 -18.85
C VAL A 309 8.28 -5.64 -19.77
N VAL A 310 7.08 -5.83 -19.24
CA VAL A 310 5.83 -5.41 -19.86
C VAL A 310 5.22 -4.33 -18.99
N SER A 311 4.84 -3.20 -19.57
CA SER A 311 4.17 -2.13 -18.82
C SER A 311 2.82 -1.79 -19.45
N TRP A 312 1.81 -1.61 -18.60
CA TRP A 312 0.47 -1.19 -19.00
C TRP A 312 -0.02 -0.03 -18.15
N ARG A 313 -0.33 1.07 -18.81
CA ARG A 313 -0.95 2.24 -18.18
C ARG A 313 -2.41 2.31 -18.63
N ALA A 314 -3.35 2.04 -17.72
CA ALA A 314 -4.78 2.16 -17.97
C ALA A 314 -5.17 3.65 -18.00
N PRO A 315 -5.61 4.22 -19.16
CA PRO A 315 -5.91 5.65 -19.27
C PRO A 315 -7.05 6.07 -18.34
N ASN A 316 -6.91 7.24 -17.66
CA ASN A 316 -7.94 7.84 -16.81
C ASN A 316 -8.41 6.97 -15.62
N VAL A 317 -7.67 5.92 -15.28
CA VAL A 317 -7.99 5.02 -14.19
C VAL A 317 -7.31 5.49 -12.89
N PRO A 318 -8.04 5.58 -11.76
CA PRO A 318 -7.46 5.88 -10.45
C PRO A 318 -6.55 4.78 -9.91
N HIS A 319 -5.93 5.04 -8.74
CA HIS A 319 -5.06 4.12 -8.02
C HIS A 319 -5.72 2.75 -7.78
N ALA A 320 -5.07 1.66 -8.22
CA ALA A 320 -5.49 0.27 -8.03
C ALA A 320 -6.93 -0.04 -8.53
N GLN A 321 -7.42 0.71 -9.55
CA GLN A 321 -8.76 0.53 -10.11
C GLN A 321 -8.76 -0.04 -11.54
N ALA A 322 -7.61 -0.49 -12.03
CA ALA A 322 -7.49 -0.96 -13.41
C ALA A 322 -8.37 -2.19 -13.69
N TYR A 323 -8.46 -3.13 -12.74
CA TYR A 323 -9.34 -4.28 -12.86
C TYR A 323 -10.82 -3.89 -12.93
N HIS A 324 -11.29 -3.03 -12.03
CA HIS A 324 -12.70 -2.59 -12.03
C HIS A 324 -13.08 -1.76 -13.24
N SER A 325 -12.13 -0.98 -13.77
CA SER A 325 -12.38 -0.13 -14.94
C SER A 325 -12.37 -0.91 -16.25
N GLU A 326 -11.47 -1.88 -16.38
CA GLU A 326 -11.25 -2.65 -17.62
C GLU A 326 -11.07 -4.16 -17.33
N PRO A 327 -12.06 -4.85 -16.74
CA PRO A 327 -11.89 -6.19 -16.19
C PRO A 327 -11.45 -7.22 -17.24
N ALA A 328 -12.01 -7.17 -18.44
CA ALA A 328 -11.66 -8.13 -19.50
C ALA A 328 -10.22 -7.93 -20.02
N ALA A 329 -9.80 -6.68 -20.25
CA ALA A 329 -8.45 -6.36 -20.69
C ALA A 329 -7.43 -6.69 -19.60
N TYR A 330 -7.74 -6.37 -18.34
CA TYR A 330 -6.89 -6.67 -17.20
C TYR A 330 -6.66 -8.17 -17.02
N LEU A 331 -7.75 -8.96 -17.01
CA LEU A 331 -7.66 -10.41 -16.87
C LEU A 331 -6.91 -11.04 -18.04
N SER A 332 -7.20 -10.62 -19.26
CA SER A 332 -6.49 -11.11 -20.45
C SER A 332 -4.99 -10.85 -20.35
N LEU A 333 -4.59 -9.64 -19.95
CA LEU A 333 -3.20 -9.28 -19.76
C LEU A 333 -2.52 -10.13 -18.69
N LEU A 334 -3.13 -10.23 -17.49
CA LEU A 334 -2.57 -10.93 -16.35
C LEU A 334 -2.43 -12.44 -16.62
N LEU A 335 -3.48 -13.07 -17.16
CA LEU A 335 -3.48 -14.50 -17.48
C LEU A 335 -2.48 -14.82 -18.59
N SER A 336 -2.43 -14.01 -19.65
CA SER A 336 -1.46 -14.19 -20.74
C SER A 336 -0.03 -14.02 -20.25
N PHE A 337 0.22 -13.03 -19.37
CA PHE A 337 1.53 -12.82 -18.78
C PHE A 337 2.01 -14.05 -18.01
N PHE A 338 1.20 -14.59 -17.08
CA PHE A 338 1.59 -15.76 -16.30
C PHE A 338 1.69 -17.04 -17.16
N ALA A 339 0.78 -17.23 -18.13
CA ALA A 339 0.85 -18.40 -19.00
C ALA A 339 2.12 -18.38 -19.88
N THR A 340 2.47 -17.23 -20.44
CA THR A 340 3.69 -17.09 -21.25
C THR A 340 4.95 -17.26 -20.38
N SER A 341 4.96 -16.67 -19.17
CA SER A 341 6.09 -16.80 -18.25
C SER A 341 6.32 -18.25 -17.83
N PHE A 342 5.25 -19.02 -17.59
CA PHE A 342 5.36 -20.44 -17.28
C PHE A 342 5.84 -21.25 -18.48
N ALA A 343 5.35 -20.99 -19.70
CA ALA A 343 5.77 -21.69 -20.91
C ALA A 343 7.27 -21.47 -21.20
N HIS A 344 7.79 -20.27 -20.96
CA HIS A 344 9.22 -19.98 -21.07
C HIS A 344 10.08 -20.76 -20.09
N GLU A 345 9.58 -21.03 -18.89
CA GLU A 345 10.28 -21.86 -17.89
C GLU A 345 10.39 -23.33 -18.36
N LEU A 346 9.33 -23.86 -18.97
CA LEU A 346 9.31 -25.24 -19.49
C LEU A 346 10.17 -25.43 -20.75
N HIS A 347 10.26 -24.38 -21.56
CA HIS A 347 10.99 -24.38 -22.82
C HIS A 347 11.90 -23.16 -22.89
N PRO A 348 13.00 -23.11 -22.11
CA PRO A 348 13.93 -22.01 -22.25
C PRO A 348 14.43 -22.01 -23.70
N VAL A 349 14.18 -20.91 -24.40
CA VAL A 349 14.71 -20.72 -25.76
C VAL A 349 16.22 -20.87 -25.64
N ALA A 350 16.79 -21.94 -26.23
CA ALA A 350 18.20 -22.11 -26.29
C ALA A 350 18.79 -20.81 -26.82
N SER A 351 19.62 -20.15 -26.01
CA SER A 351 20.34 -18.95 -26.45
C SER A 351 21.00 -19.31 -27.75
N ALA A 352 20.55 -18.68 -28.83
CA ALA A 352 21.18 -18.86 -30.14
C ALA A 352 22.67 -18.71 -29.95
N ASP A 353 23.38 -19.76 -30.30
CA ASP A 353 24.83 -19.85 -30.27
C ASP A 353 25.43 -18.50 -30.63
N ARG A 354 26.22 -17.93 -29.72
CA ARG A 354 27.22 -16.95 -30.12
C ARG A 354 28.14 -17.68 -31.08
N ILE A 355 27.85 -17.54 -32.36
CA ILE A 355 28.78 -17.90 -33.41
C ILE A 355 29.98 -17.00 -33.15
N ALA A 356 30.99 -17.60 -32.52
CA ALA A 356 32.32 -17.07 -32.52
C ALA A 356 32.81 -17.13 -33.98
N GLY A 357 32.94 -15.98 -34.58
CA GLY A 357 33.63 -15.74 -35.82
C GLY A 357 34.67 -14.65 -35.58
#